data_70d3184b99366f01fdfb9cac0ce12c76
#
_entry.id   70d3184b99366f01fdfb9cac0ce12c76
#
_cell.length_a   1.000
_cell.length_b   1.000
_cell.length_c   1.000
_cell.angle_alpha   90.00
_cell.angle_beta   90.00
_cell.angle_gamma   90.00
#
_symmetry.space_group_name_H-M   'P 1'
#
loop_
_entity.id
_entity.type
_entity.pdbx_description
1 polymer ?
#
loop_
_entity_poly.entity_id
_entity_poly.type
_entity_poly.pdbx_seq_one_letter_code
_entity_poly.pdbx_strand_id
1 'polypeptide(L)'
;MLYSLFGRVPIVDHTFDLDSSFELQREDMDKVADFIIKDLDEAAALLPIEYSDPNDFGRVTKGAALALKSRVLLYKASPLFGTPSTEKWQAAANAAKAVFDLNKYYLKTVNNSEEYGALFYDVKNPEVIFEKLFDPKYGSGDNNSFLYQAPCGIGNGFQGWGNFNPTQNLVDKFQMADGTASEKKT
;
A
#
# COMPACT_ATOMS: atom_id res chain seq x y z
N MET A 1 -8.80 -1.25 3.45
CA MET A 1 -8.78 -2.73 3.56
C MET A 1 -10.14 -3.36 3.31
N LEU A 2 -11.20 -3.08 4.11
CA LEU A 2 -12.53 -3.69 3.89
C LEU A 2 -13.09 -3.45 2.49
N TYR A 3 -13.02 -2.22 1.98
CA TYR A 3 -13.45 -1.87 0.62
C TYR A 3 -12.77 -2.72 -0.46
N SER A 4 -11.45 -2.91 -0.38
CA SER A 4 -10.70 -3.68 -1.40
C SER A 4 -10.95 -5.19 -1.35
N LEU A 5 -11.34 -5.73 -0.19
CA LEU A 5 -11.58 -7.17 0.00
C LEU A 5 -13.05 -7.57 -0.18
N PHE A 6 -13.97 -6.72 0.29
CA PHE A 6 -15.40 -7.05 0.38
C PHE A 6 -16.29 -6.13 -0.46
N GLY A 7 -15.76 -5.05 -1.04
CA GLY A 7 -16.48 -4.07 -1.82
C GLY A 7 -17.53 -3.34 -0.98
N ARG A 8 -18.77 -3.84 -1.00
CA ARG A 8 -19.90 -3.31 -0.24
C ARG A 8 -19.76 -3.65 1.25
N VAL A 9 -19.67 -2.63 2.09
CA VAL A 9 -19.59 -2.75 3.55
C VAL A 9 -20.50 -1.69 4.20
N PRO A 10 -20.94 -1.90 5.45
CA PRO A 10 -21.60 -0.83 6.21
C PRO A 10 -20.63 0.34 6.44
N ILE A 11 -21.17 1.57 6.38
CA ILE A 11 -20.47 2.76 6.84
C ILE A 11 -20.92 3.03 8.28
N VAL A 12 -19.94 3.15 9.18
CA VAL A 12 -20.15 3.50 10.58
C VAL A 12 -19.43 4.81 10.84
N ASP A 13 -20.19 5.88 11.01
CA ASP A 13 -19.69 7.25 11.20
C ASP A 13 -19.97 7.81 12.60
N HIS A 14 -20.54 6.99 13.47
CA HIS A 14 -20.89 7.34 14.84
C HIS A 14 -20.62 6.17 15.81
N THR A 15 -20.59 6.46 17.09
CA THR A 15 -20.52 5.46 18.15
C THR A 15 -21.90 4.86 18.44
N PHE A 16 -21.92 3.59 18.80
CA PHE A 16 -23.13 2.90 19.23
C PHE A 16 -23.23 2.91 20.76
N ASP A 17 -24.42 3.13 21.29
CA ASP A 17 -24.73 2.86 22.68
C ASP A 17 -25.00 1.36 22.89
N LEU A 18 -24.94 0.91 24.16
CA LEU A 18 -25.14 -0.52 24.49
C LEU A 18 -26.51 -1.06 24.06
N ASP A 19 -27.52 -0.19 24.03
CA ASP A 19 -28.88 -0.54 23.64
C ASP A 19 -29.18 -0.29 22.15
N SER A 20 -28.18 0.10 21.37
CA SER A 20 -28.36 0.39 19.95
C SER A 20 -28.58 -0.89 19.15
N SER A 21 -29.42 -0.82 18.11
CA SER A 21 -29.52 -1.88 17.12
C SER A 21 -28.24 -1.90 16.25
N PHE A 22 -27.63 -3.07 16.11
CA PHE A 22 -26.47 -3.29 15.27
C PHE A 22 -26.83 -3.79 13.87
N GLU A 23 -28.10 -3.67 13.46
CA GLU A 23 -28.55 -4.05 12.14
C GLU A 23 -28.12 -3.02 11.09
N LEU A 24 -26.91 -3.18 10.58
CA LEU A 24 -26.31 -2.34 9.56
C LEU A 24 -26.42 -3.00 8.19
N GLN A 25 -26.89 -2.25 7.21
CA GLN A 25 -26.88 -2.70 5.82
C GLN A 25 -25.58 -2.33 5.11
N ARG A 26 -25.21 -3.14 4.12
CA ARG A 26 -24.08 -2.83 3.25
C ARG A 26 -24.44 -1.70 2.30
N GLU A 27 -23.60 -0.68 2.29
CA GLU A 27 -23.73 0.44 1.35
C GLU A 27 -23.20 0.08 -0.04
N ASP A 28 -23.58 0.86 -1.03
CA ASP A 28 -23.05 0.72 -2.37
C ASP A 28 -21.54 1.02 -2.43
N MET A 29 -20.84 0.32 -3.33
CA MET A 29 -19.39 0.44 -3.46
C MET A 29 -18.94 1.89 -3.76
N ASP A 30 -19.69 2.61 -4.59
CA ASP A 30 -19.38 4.01 -4.88
C ASP A 30 -19.55 4.90 -3.64
N LYS A 31 -20.58 4.68 -2.82
CA LYS A 31 -20.74 5.40 -1.55
C LYS A 31 -19.63 5.13 -0.55
N VAL A 32 -19.21 3.86 -0.42
CA VAL A 32 -18.08 3.49 0.46
C VAL A 32 -16.80 4.16 -0.02
N ALA A 33 -16.53 4.15 -1.33
CA ALA A 33 -15.38 4.82 -1.90
C ALA A 33 -15.42 6.34 -1.66
N ASP A 34 -16.56 6.97 -1.88
CA ASP A 34 -16.73 8.42 -1.71
C ASP A 34 -16.56 8.84 -0.25
N PHE A 35 -17.05 8.03 0.70
CA PHE A 35 -16.80 8.23 2.12
C PHE A 35 -15.30 8.20 2.45
N ILE A 36 -14.58 7.17 1.98
CA ILE A 36 -13.13 7.07 2.17
C ILE A 36 -12.39 8.26 1.54
N ILE A 37 -12.78 8.65 0.33
CA ILE A 37 -12.16 9.78 -0.39
C ILE A 37 -12.35 11.09 0.36
N LYS A 38 -13.55 11.32 0.90
CA LYS A 38 -13.85 12.50 1.72
C LYS A 38 -12.94 12.57 2.95
N ASP A 39 -12.86 11.48 3.71
CA ASP A 39 -12.00 11.41 4.90
C ASP A 39 -10.53 11.67 4.56
N LEU A 40 -10.06 11.14 3.42
CA LEU A 40 -8.68 11.34 2.96
C LEU A 40 -8.42 12.78 2.50
N ASP A 41 -9.41 13.45 1.92
CA ASP A 41 -9.30 14.86 1.55
C ASP A 41 -9.23 15.77 2.78
N GLU A 42 -10.06 15.50 3.77
CA GLU A 42 -10.04 16.21 5.05
C GLU A 42 -8.69 15.96 5.78
N ALA A 43 -8.24 14.71 5.82
CA ALA A 43 -6.94 14.38 6.39
C ALA A 43 -5.78 15.07 5.65
N ALA A 44 -5.78 15.07 4.32
CA ALA A 44 -4.73 15.72 3.53
C ALA A 44 -4.70 17.24 3.71
N ALA A 45 -5.84 17.87 4.06
CA ALA A 45 -5.89 19.29 4.37
C ALA A 45 -5.26 19.63 5.73
N LEU A 46 -5.37 18.72 6.69
CA LEU A 46 -4.93 18.92 8.08
C LEU A 46 -3.50 18.43 8.35
N LEU A 47 -3.06 17.37 7.64
CA LEU A 47 -1.77 16.74 7.88
C LEU A 47 -0.61 17.56 7.28
N PRO A 48 0.54 17.62 7.98
CA PRO A 48 1.75 18.22 7.46
C PRO A 48 2.36 17.35 6.34
N ILE A 49 3.16 17.97 5.47
CA ILE A 49 3.97 17.23 4.48
C ILE A 49 5.06 16.42 5.19
N GLU A 50 5.61 16.98 6.27
CA GLU A 50 6.65 16.37 7.09
C GLU A 50 6.52 16.87 8.53
N TYR A 51 6.84 16.02 9.50
CA TYR A 51 6.95 16.40 10.89
C TYR A 51 8.35 16.92 11.18
N SER A 52 8.44 18.02 11.93
CA SER A 52 9.72 18.62 12.31
C SER A 52 10.39 17.91 13.49
N ASP A 53 9.61 17.29 14.38
CA ASP A 53 10.13 16.51 15.51
C ASP A 53 10.55 15.11 15.05
N PRO A 54 11.82 14.70 15.25
CA PRO A 54 12.27 13.35 14.93
C PRO A 54 11.50 12.23 15.67
N ASN A 55 10.91 12.52 16.82
CA ASN A 55 10.10 11.55 17.58
C ASN A 55 8.75 11.26 16.89
N ASP A 56 8.31 12.12 15.99
CA ASP A 56 7.10 11.94 15.19
C ASP A 56 7.36 11.15 13.88
N PHE A 57 8.58 10.65 13.67
CA PHE A 57 8.89 9.81 12.51
C PHE A 57 8.00 8.55 12.50
N GLY A 58 7.43 8.25 11.33
CA GLY A 58 6.50 7.13 11.16
C GLY A 58 5.02 7.50 11.35
N ARG A 59 4.70 8.74 11.76
CA ARG A 59 3.30 9.23 11.78
C ARG A 59 2.81 9.48 10.35
N VAL A 60 1.49 9.38 10.20
CA VAL A 60 0.82 9.61 8.92
C VAL A 60 1.02 11.06 8.47
N THR A 61 1.43 11.25 7.23
CA THR A 61 1.64 12.56 6.60
C THR A 61 0.62 12.83 5.50
N LYS A 62 0.58 14.07 5.00
CA LYS A 62 -0.22 14.45 3.83
C LYS A 62 0.04 13.53 2.63
N GLY A 63 1.28 13.14 2.40
CA GLY A 63 1.65 12.22 1.32
C GLY A 63 0.99 10.86 1.44
N ALA A 64 0.89 10.32 2.66
CA ALA A 64 0.23 9.04 2.91
C ALA A 64 -1.27 9.11 2.60
N ALA A 65 -1.96 10.19 3.02
CA ALA A 65 -3.38 10.40 2.72
C ALA A 65 -3.62 10.50 1.20
N LEU A 66 -2.81 11.28 0.48
CA LEU A 66 -2.92 11.43 -0.98
C LEU A 66 -2.61 10.12 -1.72
N ALA A 67 -1.59 9.37 -1.29
CA ALA A 67 -1.24 8.08 -1.89
C ALA A 67 -2.36 7.05 -1.69
N LEU A 68 -2.96 6.99 -0.50
CA LEU A 68 -4.11 6.11 -0.25
C LEU A 68 -5.32 6.52 -1.08
N LYS A 69 -5.60 7.84 -1.23
CA LYS A 69 -6.66 8.36 -2.09
C LYS A 69 -6.46 7.91 -3.54
N SER A 70 -5.26 8.03 -4.08
CA SER A 70 -4.97 7.59 -5.45
C SER A 70 -5.26 6.10 -5.66
N ARG A 71 -4.90 5.26 -4.67
CA ARG A 71 -5.19 3.82 -4.69
C ARG A 71 -6.69 3.52 -4.65
N VAL A 72 -7.46 4.21 -3.80
CA VAL A 72 -8.92 4.03 -3.73
C VAL A 72 -9.59 4.42 -5.03
N LEU A 73 -9.19 5.55 -5.64
CA LEU A 73 -9.71 6.00 -6.93
C LEU A 73 -9.34 5.04 -8.07
N LEU A 74 -8.13 4.48 -8.04
CA LEU A 74 -7.70 3.46 -9.00
C LEU A 74 -8.59 2.21 -8.92
N TYR A 75 -8.91 1.74 -7.72
CA TYR A 75 -9.84 0.63 -7.54
C TYR A 75 -11.25 1.00 -8.01
N LYS A 76 -11.76 2.20 -7.65
CA LYS A 76 -13.06 2.70 -8.10
C LYS A 76 -13.19 2.78 -9.63
N ALA A 77 -12.08 3.01 -10.34
CA ALA A 77 -12.03 3.02 -11.82
C ALA A 77 -11.95 1.62 -12.44
N SER A 78 -11.57 0.60 -11.67
CA SER A 78 -11.40 -0.78 -12.14
C SER A 78 -12.74 -1.44 -12.47
N PRO A 79 -12.81 -2.29 -13.52
CA PRO A 79 -14.01 -3.09 -13.82
C PRO A 79 -14.49 -3.98 -12.69
N LEU A 80 -13.62 -4.35 -11.76
CA LEU A 80 -13.95 -5.18 -10.59
C LEU A 80 -14.86 -4.43 -9.61
N PHE A 81 -14.73 -3.09 -9.55
CA PHE A 81 -15.44 -2.24 -8.58
C PHE A 81 -16.58 -1.43 -9.19
N GLY A 82 -16.89 -1.64 -10.45
CA GLY A 82 -18.01 -0.96 -11.12
C GLY A 82 -17.76 -0.76 -12.61
N THR A 83 -18.56 0.10 -13.23
CA THR A 83 -18.41 0.44 -14.64
C THR A 83 -17.22 1.43 -14.79
N PRO A 84 -16.18 1.08 -15.54
CA PRO A 84 -15.08 1.99 -15.85
C PRO A 84 -15.57 3.18 -16.68
N SER A 85 -14.96 4.34 -16.46
CA SER A 85 -15.16 5.50 -17.32
C SER A 85 -13.88 6.32 -17.41
N THR A 86 -13.76 7.14 -18.44
CA THR A 86 -12.61 8.05 -18.63
C THR A 86 -12.46 8.98 -17.44
N GLU A 87 -13.56 9.48 -16.90
CA GLU A 87 -13.58 10.39 -15.76
C GLU A 87 -13.02 9.72 -14.50
N LYS A 88 -13.38 8.47 -14.23
CA LYS A 88 -12.85 7.69 -13.10
C LYS A 88 -11.35 7.47 -13.23
N TRP A 89 -10.86 7.11 -14.41
CA TRP A 89 -9.43 6.95 -14.68
C TRP A 89 -8.68 8.28 -14.55
N GLN A 90 -9.26 9.38 -15.06
CA GLN A 90 -8.67 10.70 -14.94
C GLN A 90 -8.59 11.15 -13.47
N ALA A 91 -9.62 10.88 -12.68
CA ALA A 91 -9.62 11.17 -11.24
C ALA A 91 -8.49 10.41 -10.51
N ALA A 92 -8.29 9.13 -10.83
CA ALA A 92 -7.19 8.34 -10.28
C ALA A 92 -5.82 8.89 -10.70
N ALA A 93 -5.65 9.25 -11.97
CA ALA A 93 -4.42 9.86 -12.47
C ALA A 93 -4.11 11.20 -11.81
N ASN A 94 -5.12 12.06 -11.64
CA ASN A 94 -4.97 13.35 -10.97
C ASN A 94 -4.59 13.18 -9.48
N ALA A 95 -5.18 12.20 -8.80
CA ALA A 95 -4.83 11.91 -7.41
C ALA A 95 -3.40 11.37 -7.27
N ALA A 96 -2.94 10.52 -8.19
CA ALA A 96 -1.56 10.08 -8.22
C ALA A 96 -0.61 11.26 -8.48
N LYS A 97 -0.96 12.13 -9.44
CA LYS A 97 -0.19 13.34 -9.72
C LYS A 97 -0.05 14.25 -8.49
N ALA A 98 -1.07 14.37 -7.66
CA ALA A 98 -1.03 15.18 -6.45
C ALA A 98 0.07 14.72 -5.46
N VAL A 99 0.45 13.44 -5.47
CA VAL A 99 1.58 12.94 -4.68
C VAL A 99 2.91 13.43 -5.26
N PHE A 100 3.06 13.40 -6.59
CA PHE A 100 4.25 13.93 -7.27
C PHE A 100 4.40 15.45 -7.05
N ASP A 101 3.31 16.18 -7.10
CA ASP A 101 3.30 17.65 -6.94
C ASP A 101 3.72 18.09 -5.51
N LEU A 102 3.79 17.18 -4.54
CA LEU A 102 4.40 17.48 -3.24
C LEU A 102 5.92 17.70 -3.32
N ASN A 103 6.58 17.22 -4.37
CA ASN A 103 8.03 17.27 -4.57
C ASN A 103 8.84 16.74 -3.37
N LYS A 104 8.26 15.80 -2.62
CA LYS A 104 8.88 15.18 -1.42
C LYS A 104 9.48 13.83 -1.73
N TYR A 105 8.85 13.08 -2.62
CA TYR A 105 9.20 11.69 -2.93
C TYR A 105 9.79 11.58 -4.32
N TYR A 106 10.82 10.74 -4.47
CA TYR A 106 11.46 10.48 -5.76
C TYR A 106 12.08 9.09 -5.78
N LEU A 107 12.22 8.53 -6.99
CA LEU A 107 12.88 7.25 -7.18
C LEU A 107 14.40 7.41 -7.02
N LYS A 108 14.98 6.63 -6.12
CA LYS A 108 16.43 6.63 -5.90
C LYS A 108 17.12 5.88 -7.02
N THR A 109 18.14 6.50 -7.62
CA THR A 109 18.96 5.81 -8.60
C THR A 109 19.76 4.71 -7.93
N VAL A 110 19.66 3.51 -8.46
CA VAL A 110 20.42 2.33 -8.03
C VAL A 110 21.16 1.74 -9.22
N ASN A 111 22.40 1.30 -9.01
CA ASN A 111 23.28 0.87 -10.09
C ASN A 111 23.44 -0.67 -10.14
N ASN A 112 23.04 -1.35 -9.08
CA ASN A 112 23.19 -2.80 -8.95
C ASN A 112 22.13 -3.38 -8.00
N SER A 113 22.06 -4.71 -7.94
CA SER A 113 21.09 -5.44 -7.11
C SER A 113 21.32 -5.26 -5.60
N GLU A 114 22.55 -5.02 -5.17
CA GLU A 114 22.88 -4.79 -3.76
C GLU A 114 22.33 -3.45 -3.29
N GLU A 115 22.56 -2.38 -4.06
CA GLU A 115 21.98 -1.05 -3.81
C GLU A 115 20.43 -1.09 -3.84
N TYR A 116 19.86 -1.85 -4.77
CA TYR A 116 18.40 -2.06 -4.81
C TYR A 116 17.90 -2.77 -3.55
N GLY A 117 18.58 -3.83 -3.11
CA GLY A 117 18.26 -4.52 -1.87
C GLY A 117 18.34 -3.63 -0.64
N ALA A 118 19.33 -2.72 -0.59
CA ALA A 118 19.53 -1.80 0.52
C ALA A 118 18.37 -0.82 0.71
N LEU A 119 17.58 -0.51 -0.33
CA LEU A 119 16.41 0.36 -0.22
C LEU A 119 15.38 -0.17 0.80
N PHE A 120 15.25 -1.48 0.92
CA PHE A 120 14.27 -2.12 1.82
C PHE A 120 14.68 -2.09 3.29
N TYR A 121 15.93 -1.74 3.58
CA TYR A 121 16.45 -1.58 4.94
C TYR A 121 16.59 -0.11 5.35
N ASP A 122 16.50 0.82 4.39
CA ASP A 122 16.57 2.26 4.64
C ASP A 122 15.18 2.84 4.83
N VAL A 123 14.67 2.82 6.07
CA VAL A 123 13.34 3.34 6.43
C VAL A 123 13.16 4.84 6.17
N LYS A 124 14.25 5.57 5.90
CA LYS A 124 14.21 7.00 5.58
C LYS A 124 14.51 7.31 4.11
N ASN A 125 14.51 6.27 3.26
CA ASN A 125 14.77 6.51 1.85
C ASN A 125 13.63 7.34 1.19
N PRO A 126 13.94 8.13 0.15
CA PRO A 126 12.98 9.06 -0.46
C PRO A 126 11.81 8.40 -1.21
N GLU A 127 11.84 7.08 -1.42
CA GLU A 127 10.74 6.34 -2.05
C GLU A 127 9.63 5.99 -1.06
N VAL A 128 9.95 5.98 0.25
CA VAL A 128 8.99 5.63 1.30
C VAL A 128 8.04 6.78 1.56
N ILE A 129 6.76 6.58 1.27
CA ILE A 129 5.69 7.52 1.57
C ILE A 129 5.17 7.30 2.99
N PHE A 130 4.91 6.05 3.34
CA PHE A 130 4.46 5.63 4.66
C PHE A 130 4.72 4.14 4.85
N GLU A 131 5.27 3.80 6.01
CA GLU A 131 5.46 2.41 6.41
C GLU A 131 5.10 2.21 7.88
N LYS A 132 4.72 1.01 8.23
CA LYS A 132 4.52 0.62 9.62
C LYS A 132 5.85 0.20 10.21
N LEU A 133 6.34 0.98 11.15
CA LEU A 133 7.54 0.66 11.90
C LEU A 133 7.26 -0.41 12.97
N PHE A 134 8.18 -1.33 13.12
CA PHE A 134 8.16 -2.35 14.17
C PHE A 134 9.36 -2.16 15.09
N ASP A 135 9.12 -2.14 16.38
CA ASP A 135 10.19 -2.10 17.38
C ASP A 135 10.57 -3.54 17.76
N PRO A 136 11.80 -3.98 17.47
CA PRO A 136 12.27 -5.32 17.83
C PRO A 136 12.20 -5.61 19.33
N LYS A 137 12.27 -4.57 20.16
CA LYS A 137 12.25 -4.69 21.63
C LYS A 137 10.89 -5.16 22.15
N TYR A 138 9.81 -4.79 21.48
CA TYR A 138 8.45 -5.12 21.91
C TYR A 138 7.86 -6.35 21.21
N GLY A 139 8.68 -7.11 20.53
CA GLY A 139 8.48 -8.54 20.25
C GLY A 139 7.37 -8.93 19.29
N SER A 140 6.70 -8.00 18.65
CA SER A 140 5.73 -8.33 17.61
C SER A 140 6.29 -8.17 16.20
N GLY A 141 7.59 -8.04 16.09
CA GLY A 141 8.25 -8.25 14.81
C GLY A 141 8.09 -9.72 14.46
N ASP A 142 7.23 -10.01 13.51
CA ASP A 142 7.05 -11.34 13.00
C ASP A 142 8.34 -11.82 12.33
N ASN A 143 9.30 -12.29 13.12
CA ASN A 143 10.41 -13.11 12.61
C ASN A 143 9.87 -14.29 11.80
N ASN A 144 8.62 -14.65 12.00
CA ASN A 144 7.89 -15.63 11.23
C ASN A 144 7.76 -15.25 9.75
N SER A 145 7.58 -13.97 9.40
CA SER A 145 7.49 -13.57 7.98
C SER A 145 8.72 -13.99 7.20
N PHE A 146 9.91 -13.83 7.78
CA PHE A 146 11.14 -14.29 7.15
C PHE A 146 11.19 -15.82 7.04
N LEU A 147 10.80 -16.55 8.09
CA LEU A 147 10.76 -18.01 8.08
C LEU A 147 9.77 -18.55 7.03
N TYR A 148 8.61 -17.91 6.86
CA TYR A 148 7.63 -18.30 5.85
C TYR A 148 8.10 -18.02 4.42
N GLN A 149 8.88 -16.97 4.21
CA GLN A 149 9.34 -16.53 2.88
C GLN A 149 10.66 -17.16 2.48
N ALA A 150 11.54 -17.46 3.44
CA ALA A 150 12.86 -18.00 3.13
C ALA A 150 12.76 -19.39 2.50
N PRO A 151 13.57 -19.69 1.47
CA PRO A 151 13.63 -21.01 0.86
C PRO A 151 13.99 -22.09 1.88
N CYS A 152 13.44 -23.31 1.71
CA CYS A 152 13.81 -24.45 2.53
C CYS A 152 15.28 -24.81 2.34
N GLY A 153 16.01 -25.00 3.45
CA GLY A 153 17.36 -25.58 3.39
C GLY A 153 18.49 -24.58 3.15
N ILE A 154 18.30 -23.28 3.36
CA ILE A 154 19.42 -22.34 3.40
C ILE A 154 20.27 -22.68 4.63
N GLY A 155 21.50 -23.12 4.38
CA GLY A 155 22.49 -23.43 5.40
C GLY A 155 22.74 -22.24 6.34
N ASN A 156 23.23 -22.49 7.54
CA ASN A 156 23.45 -21.63 8.71
C ASN A 156 22.39 -21.74 9.82
N GLY A 157 21.65 -22.86 9.90
CA GLY A 157 20.68 -23.09 10.99
C GLY A 157 19.34 -22.39 10.81
N PHE A 158 19.16 -21.60 9.78
CA PHE A 158 17.87 -21.02 9.39
C PHE A 158 17.18 -21.96 8.40
N GLN A 159 16.11 -22.58 8.83
CA GLN A 159 15.22 -23.34 7.94
C GLN A 159 14.02 -22.48 7.61
N GLY A 160 14.00 -21.92 6.41
CA GLY A 160 12.81 -21.32 5.87
C GLY A 160 11.78 -22.40 5.50
N TRP A 161 10.52 -22.08 5.55
CA TRP A 161 9.44 -23.03 5.21
C TRP A 161 9.02 -22.95 3.74
N GLY A 162 9.46 -21.91 3.02
CA GLY A 162 9.16 -21.75 1.59
C GLY A 162 7.66 -21.65 1.27
N ASN A 163 6.85 -21.18 2.22
CA ASN A 163 5.40 -21.14 2.07
C ASN A 163 4.92 -20.05 1.09
N PHE A 164 5.71 -19.00 0.93
CA PHE A 164 5.38 -17.90 0.04
C PHE A 164 6.34 -17.87 -1.14
N ASN A 165 5.86 -18.35 -2.27
CA ASN A 165 6.60 -18.31 -3.52
C ASN A 165 5.90 -17.36 -4.50
N PRO A 166 6.65 -16.64 -5.33
CA PRO A 166 6.05 -15.84 -6.40
C PRO A 166 5.31 -16.76 -7.38
N THR A 167 4.18 -16.29 -7.89
CA THR A 167 3.50 -17.01 -8.97
C THR A 167 4.35 -16.94 -10.24
N GLN A 168 4.26 -17.96 -11.11
CA GLN A 168 4.96 -17.95 -12.38
C GLN A 168 4.56 -16.71 -13.21
N ASN A 169 3.30 -16.31 -13.17
CA ASN A 169 2.83 -15.10 -13.86
C ASN A 169 3.55 -13.82 -13.40
N LEU A 170 3.93 -13.73 -12.13
CA LEU A 170 4.72 -12.60 -11.62
C LEU A 170 6.16 -12.70 -12.13
N VAL A 171 6.77 -13.88 -12.04
CA VAL A 171 8.16 -14.10 -12.52
C VAL A 171 8.29 -13.76 -13.99
N ASP A 172 7.30 -14.16 -14.84
CA ASP A 172 7.28 -13.89 -16.27
C ASP A 172 7.14 -12.39 -16.61
N LYS A 173 6.82 -11.52 -15.62
CA LYS A 173 6.76 -10.06 -15.82
C LYS A 173 8.09 -9.37 -15.60
N PHE A 174 9.05 -10.04 -15.00
CA PHE A 174 10.39 -9.47 -14.88
C PHE A 174 11.08 -9.50 -16.25
N GLN A 175 11.68 -8.38 -16.61
CA GLN A 175 12.43 -8.25 -17.85
C GLN A 175 13.83 -8.83 -17.71
N MET A 176 14.41 -9.22 -18.82
CA MET A 176 15.83 -9.57 -18.90
C MET A 176 16.69 -8.30 -18.69
N ALA A 177 17.98 -8.47 -18.44
CA ALA A 177 18.90 -7.35 -18.20
C ALA A 177 18.97 -6.33 -19.33
N ASP A 178 18.63 -6.73 -20.55
CA ASP A 178 18.54 -5.88 -21.75
C ASP A 178 17.16 -5.22 -21.94
N GLY A 179 16.25 -5.41 -21.00
CA GLY A 179 14.88 -4.87 -21.04
C GLY A 179 13.90 -5.67 -21.89
N THR A 180 14.30 -6.80 -22.46
CA THR A 180 13.39 -7.69 -23.22
C THR A 180 12.50 -8.47 -22.25
N ALA A 181 11.31 -8.87 -22.74
CA ALA A 181 10.44 -9.75 -21.98
C ALA A 181 11.11 -11.13 -21.78
N SER A 182 10.94 -11.73 -20.58
CA SER A 182 11.37 -13.11 -20.39
C SER A 182 10.58 -14.02 -21.34
N GLU A 183 11.28 -14.82 -22.13
CA GLU A 183 10.61 -15.80 -23.00
C GLU A 183 9.90 -16.84 -22.14
N LYS A 184 8.60 -17.07 -22.40
CA LYS A 184 7.90 -18.21 -21.83
C LYS A 184 8.58 -19.48 -22.32
N LYS A 185 9.30 -20.17 -21.46
CA LYS A 185 9.66 -21.57 -21.71
C LYS A 185 8.36 -22.38 -21.64
N THR A 186 7.82 -22.71 -22.80
CA THR A 186 6.71 -23.67 -22.95
C THR A 186 7.15 -25.08 -22.53
#